data_645c729bdd5bb8872ab780d7b470e954
#
_entry.id   645c729bdd5bb8872ab780d7b470e954
#
_cell.length_a   1.000
_cell.length_b   1.000
_cell.length_c   1.000
_cell.angle_alpha   90.00
_cell.angle_beta   90.00
_cell.angle_gamma   90.00
#
_symmetry.space_group_name_H-M   'P 1'
#
loop_
_entity.id
_entity.type
_entity.pdbx_description
1 polymer ?
#
loop_
_entity_poly.entity_id
_entity_poly.type
_entity_poly.pdbx_seq_one_letter_code
_entity_poly.pdbx_strand_id
1 'polypeptide(L)'
;MTSTDVERPHAEGPPAGGPDEITRLRERVSALERERDHLVAVVDILTAISTSLHFVDILQTIARKLGETFGLDRCSIFLLGEQQDVRLMATYKDPRISNLVVDLNRYPELKRAFESGETVFIPDANADPMFQRMELMLALRNVRSIVVVPIRWRGTVIGAIFLRTERDGAPFSDRDVRFCQVIASLTANALRNAHRFETVLRAEKEAERKQRGAELQRIALVAFIRRLLDRYTKSEDHMWAETLLASAADEELERLVSVALEVIREEAKT
;
A
#
# COMPACT_ATOMS: atom_id res chain seq x y z
N MET A 1 -76.49 -56.56 -15.05
CA MET A 1 -76.17 -55.37 -14.20
C MET A 1 -74.76 -55.54 -13.77
N THR A 2 -73.87 -54.95 -14.55
CA THR A 2 -72.41 -54.99 -14.36
C THR A 2 -71.94 -53.61 -13.91
N SER A 3 -71.48 -53.59 -12.65
CA SER A 3 -70.94 -52.38 -12.03
C SER A 3 -69.48 -52.26 -12.42
N THR A 4 -69.15 -51.20 -13.19
CA THR A 4 -67.79 -50.88 -13.59
C THR A 4 -67.19 -49.97 -12.51
N ASP A 5 -66.25 -50.51 -11.75
CA ASP A 5 -65.44 -49.77 -10.79
C ASP A 5 -64.39 -48.97 -11.57
N VAL A 6 -64.45 -47.65 -11.52
CA VAL A 6 -63.48 -46.75 -12.09
C VAL A 6 -62.44 -46.46 -11.01
N GLU A 7 -61.27 -47.13 -11.11
CA GLU A 7 -60.08 -46.87 -10.32
C GLU A 7 -59.55 -45.49 -10.68
N ARG A 8 -59.49 -44.56 -9.69
CA ARG A 8 -58.87 -43.26 -9.81
C ARG A 8 -57.35 -43.42 -9.66
N PRO A 9 -56.49 -42.86 -10.54
CA PRO A 9 -55.08 -42.91 -10.36
C PRO A 9 -54.71 -42.06 -9.14
N HIS A 10 -54.01 -42.69 -8.18
CA HIS A 10 -53.32 -41.98 -7.09
C HIS A 10 -52.31 -40.99 -7.69
N ALA A 11 -52.52 -39.71 -7.44
CA ALA A 11 -51.50 -38.67 -7.67
C ALA A 11 -50.38 -38.94 -6.68
N GLU A 12 -49.26 -39.49 -7.19
CA GLU A 12 -48.00 -39.49 -6.48
C GLU A 12 -47.58 -38.04 -6.27
N GLY A 13 -47.64 -37.59 -5.00
CA GLY A 13 -47.04 -36.31 -4.61
C GLY A 13 -45.54 -36.33 -4.89
N PRO A 14 -44.89 -35.14 -5.10
CA PRO A 14 -43.48 -35.11 -5.36
C PRO A 14 -42.70 -35.80 -4.24
N PRO A 15 -41.66 -36.59 -4.55
CA PRO A 15 -40.89 -37.31 -3.55
C PRO A 15 -40.33 -36.29 -2.55
N ALA A 16 -40.74 -36.48 -1.28
CA ALA A 16 -40.16 -35.73 -0.19
C ALA A 16 -38.66 -36.04 -0.16
N GLY A 17 -37.81 -35.03 -0.51
CA GLY A 17 -36.38 -35.20 -0.50
C GLY A 17 -35.92 -35.74 0.84
N GLY A 18 -35.23 -36.88 0.82
CA GLY A 18 -34.76 -37.55 2.03
C GLY A 18 -33.82 -36.66 2.84
N PRO A 19 -33.59 -36.97 4.12
CA PRO A 19 -32.68 -36.17 4.98
C PRO A 19 -31.31 -35.91 4.36
N ASP A 20 -30.83 -36.79 3.51
CA ASP A 20 -29.56 -36.63 2.75
C ASP A 20 -29.65 -35.55 1.68
N GLU A 21 -30.79 -35.36 1.04
CA GLU A 21 -31.00 -34.32 0.03
C GLU A 21 -31.08 -32.93 0.67
N ILE A 22 -31.74 -32.81 1.79
CA ILE A 22 -31.80 -31.57 2.58
C ILE A 22 -30.39 -31.17 3.05
N THR A 23 -29.59 -32.12 3.50
CA THR A 23 -28.22 -31.89 3.94
C THR A 23 -27.36 -31.44 2.78
N ARG A 24 -27.43 -32.08 1.61
CA ARG A 24 -26.72 -31.66 0.38
C ARG A 24 -27.13 -30.26 -0.07
N LEU A 25 -28.41 -29.93 -0.03
CA LEU A 25 -28.89 -28.60 -0.39
C LEU A 25 -28.37 -27.53 0.56
N ARG A 26 -28.34 -27.79 1.87
CA ARG A 26 -27.78 -26.88 2.88
C ARG A 26 -26.30 -26.67 2.68
N GLU A 27 -25.53 -27.72 2.42
CA GLU A 27 -24.10 -27.61 2.09
C GLU A 27 -23.88 -26.79 0.81
N ARG A 28 -24.72 -27.01 -0.20
CA ARG A 28 -24.66 -26.28 -1.46
C ARG A 28 -24.96 -24.79 -1.28
N VAL A 29 -26.01 -24.46 -0.52
CA VAL A 29 -26.39 -23.09 -0.17
C VAL A 29 -25.23 -22.43 0.58
N SER A 30 -24.70 -23.08 1.62
CA SER A 30 -23.57 -22.54 2.39
C SER A 30 -22.31 -22.33 1.54
N ALA A 31 -22.05 -23.20 0.56
CA ALA A 31 -20.93 -23.03 -0.38
C ALA A 31 -21.16 -21.85 -1.32
N LEU A 32 -22.39 -21.66 -1.84
CA LEU A 32 -22.73 -20.52 -2.71
C LEU A 32 -22.72 -19.19 -1.95
N GLU A 33 -23.19 -19.18 -0.71
CA GLU A 33 -23.11 -17.99 0.15
C GLU A 33 -21.67 -17.56 0.38
N ARG A 34 -20.77 -18.49 0.70
CA ARG A 34 -19.33 -18.20 0.82
C ARG A 34 -18.73 -17.67 -0.49
N GLU A 35 -19.08 -18.26 -1.62
CA GLU A 35 -18.62 -17.81 -2.92
C GLU A 35 -19.11 -16.40 -3.25
N ARG A 36 -20.39 -16.09 -2.96
CA ARG A 36 -20.94 -14.75 -3.05
C ARG A 36 -20.15 -13.77 -2.18
N ASP A 37 -19.88 -14.11 -0.92
CA ASP A 37 -19.17 -13.24 0.02
C ASP A 37 -17.73 -12.96 -0.44
N HIS A 38 -17.06 -13.96 -1.03
CA HIS A 38 -15.77 -13.78 -1.67
C HIS A 38 -15.84 -12.80 -2.87
N LEU A 39 -16.85 -12.96 -3.74
CA LEU A 39 -17.01 -12.07 -4.89
C LEU A 39 -17.32 -10.63 -4.47
N VAL A 40 -18.17 -10.45 -3.47
CA VAL A 40 -18.46 -9.11 -2.91
C VAL A 40 -17.18 -8.49 -2.33
N ALA A 41 -16.39 -9.26 -1.58
CA ALA A 41 -15.12 -8.78 -1.04
C ALA A 41 -14.13 -8.36 -2.15
N VAL A 42 -14.06 -9.10 -3.28
CA VAL A 42 -13.24 -8.69 -4.43
C VAL A 42 -13.71 -7.36 -5.00
N VAL A 43 -15.01 -7.19 -5.21
CA VAL A 43 -15.58 -5.94 -5.75
C VAL A 43 -15.28 -4.76 -4.82
N ASP A 44 -15.47 -4.94 -3.51
CA ASP A 44 -15.18 -3.92 -2.51
C ASP A 44 -13.70 -3.51 -2.50
N ILE A 45 -12.80 -4.51 -2.58
CA ILE A 45 -11.35 -4.29 -2.64
C ILE A 45 -10.98 -3.56 -3.93
N LEU A 46 -11.51 -3.98 -5.09
CA LEU A 46 -11.28 -3.31 -6.38
C LEU A 46 -11.76 -1.86 -6.37
N THR A 47 -12.93 -1.61 -5.77
CA THR A 47 -13.47 -0.26 -5.61
C THR A 47 -12.55 0.60 -4.73
N ALA A 48 -12.09 0.07 -3.60
CA ALA A 48 -11.15 0.76 -2.71
C ALA A 48 -9.82 1.08 -3.40
N ILE A 49 -9.28 0.14 -4.17
CA ILE A 49 -8.04 0.33 -4.96
C ILE A 49 -8.24 1.44 -6.01
N SER A 50 -9.42 1.51 -6.63
CA SER A 50 -9.71 2.49 -7.69
C SER A 50 -9.95 3.89 -7.15
N THR A 51 -10.40 4.03 -5.90
CA THR A 51 -10.78 5.31 -5.29
C THR A 51 -9.70 5.90 -4.39
N SER A 52 -8.77 5.08 -3.87
CA SER A 52 -7.69 5.55 -3.01
C SER A 52 -6.39 5.72 -3.78
N LEU A 53 -5.74 6.86 -3.57
CA LEU A 53 -4.39 7.16 -4.10
C LEU A 53 -3.30 6.88 -3.05
N HIS A 54 -3.67 6.65 -1.79
CA HIS A 54 -2.73 6.37 -0.72
C HIS A 54 -2.60 4.87 -0.49
N PHE A 55 -1.40 4.35 -0.70
CA PHE A 55 -1.14 2.92 -0.63
C PHE A 55 -1.44 2.32 0.76
N VAL A 56 -1.25 3.07 1.85
CA VAL A 56 -1.54 2.61 3.22
C VAL A 56 -3.04 2.37 3.41
N ASP A 57 -3.89 3.26 2.88
CA ASP A 57 -5.34 3.13 2.97
C ASP A 57 -5.85 1.91 2.18
N ILE A 58 -5.22 1.64 1.03
CA ILE A 58 -5.50 0.45 0.22
C ILE A 58 -5.18 -0.81 1.03
N LEU A 59 -3.98 -0.89 1.62
CA LEU A 59 -3.57 -2.04 2.42
C LEU A 59 -4.46 -2.24 3.65
N GLN A 60 -4.81 -1.16 4.33
CA GLN A 60 -5.69 -1.21 5.49
C GLN A 60 -7.10 -1.71 5.11
N THR A 61 -7.62 -1.26 3.97
CA THR A 61 -8.92 -1.72 3.47
C THR A 61 -8.88 -3.20 3.11
N ILE A 62 -7.82 -3.68 2.45
CA ILE A 62 -7.64 -5.09 2.12
C ILE A 62 -7.56 -5.94 3.40
N ALA A 63 -6.73 -5.54 4.37
CA ALA A 63 -6.60 -6.27 5.64
C ALA A 63 -7.94 -6.36 6.39
N ARG A 64 -8.70 -5.27 6.41
CA ARG A 64 -10.02 -5.21 7.03
C ARG A 64 -11.02 -6.10 6.31
N LYS A 65 -11.14 -5.99 4.99
CA LYS A 65 -12.08 -6.79 4.20
C LYS A 65 -11.80 -8.29 4.29
N LEU A 66 -10.54 -8.71 4.23
CA LEU A 66 -10.16 -10.11 4.45
C LEU A 66 -10.50 -10.57 5.88
N GLY A 67 -10.20 -9.73 6.88
CA GLY A 67 -10.52 -10.03 8.27
C GLY A 67 -12.01 -10.22 8.51
N GLU A 68 -12.84 -9.36 7.91
CA GLU A 68 -14.31 -9.41 7.98
C GLU A 68 -14.86 -10.64 7.23
N THR A 69 -14.43 -10.86 5.98
CA THR A 69 -14.93 -11.94 5.10
C THR A 69 -14.70 -13.32 5.70
N PHE A 70 -13.52 -13.55 6.27
CA PHE A 70 -13.18 -14.83 6.91
C PHE A 70 -13.45 -14.86 8.42
N GLY A 71 -13.86 -13.74 9.01
CA GLY A 71 -14.04 -13.63 10.45
C GLY A 71 -12.77 -13.93 11.23
N LEU A 72 -11.63 -13.40 10.78
CA LEU A 72 -10.32 -13.71 11.33
C LEU A 72 -10.03 -13.03 12.65
N ASP A 73 -9.18 -13.67 13.44
CA ASP A 73 -8.61 -13.03 14.63
C ASP A 73 -7.51 -12.06 14.27
N ARG A 74 -6.78 -12.34 13.20
CA ARG A 74 -5.74 -11.45 12.67
C ARG A 74 -5.62 -11.58 11.15
N CYS A 75 -5.62 -10.44 10.48
CA CYS A 75 -5.17 -10.28 9.10
C CYS A 75 -4.17 -9.13 9.07
N SER A 76 -2.98 -9.38 8.53
CA SER A 76 -1.91 -8.40 8.48
C SER A 76 -1.22 -8.42 7.12
N ILE A 77 -0.78 -7.25 6.65
CA ILE A 77 -0.05 -7.12 5.40
C ILE A 77 1.35 -6.62 5.70
N PHE A 78 2.33 -7.38 5.25
CA PHE A 78 3.75 -7.08 5.38
C PHE A 78 4.32 -6.72 4.02
N LEU A 79 5.21 -5.73 3.98
CA LEU A 79 5.96 -5.36 2.79
C LEU A 79 7.46 -5.43 3.06
N LEU A 80 8.20 -5.69 2.00
CA LEU A 80 9.66 -5.64 2.01
C LEU A 80 10.11 -4.19 1.82
N GLY A 81 10.88 -3.66 2.76
CA GLY A 81 11.47 -2.32 2.69
C GLY A 81 12.73 -2.28 1.82
N GLU A 82 13.24 -1.08 1.57
CA GLU A 82 14.42 -0.84 0.72
C GLU A 82 15.70 -1.52 1.28
N GLN A 83 15.80 -1.65 2.60
CA GLN A 83 16.93 -2.28 3.28
C GLN A 83 16.72 -3.79 3.51
N GLN A 84 15.79 -4.41 2.76
CA GLN A 84 15.40 -5.81 2.93
C GLN A 84 14.76 -6.11 4.32
N ASP A 85 14.40 -5.09 5.08
CA ASP A 85 13.63 -5.22 6.30
C ASP A 85 12.15 -5.51 5.98
N VAL A 86 11.50 -6.31 6.80
CA VAL A 86 10.07 -6.59 6.65
C VAL A 86 9.29 -5.67 7.57
N ARG A 87 8.30 -5.00 7.01
CA ARG A 87 7.47 -4.02 7.72
C ARG A 87 6.01 -4.41 7.72
N LEU A 88 5.40 -4.38 8.89
CA LEU A 88 3.95 -4.47 9.05
C LEU A 88 3.33 -3.15 8.61
N MET A 89 2.59 -3.18 7.50
CA MET A 89 2.01 -1.99 6.90
C MET A 89 0.54 -1.79 7.26
N ALA A 90 -0.20 -2.89 7.45
CA ALA A 90 -1.61 -2.83 7.82
C ALA A 90 -2.00 -4.05 8.65
N THR A 91 -2.95 -3.88 9.56
CA THR A 91 -3.54 -4.98 10.32
C THR A 91 -5.02 -4.72 10.62
N TYR A 92 -5.83 -5.79 10.57
CA TYR A 92 -7.29 -5.74 10.69
C TYR A 92 -7.78 -5.15 12.01
N LYS A 93 -7.22 -5.61 13.15
CA LYS A 93 -7.74 -5.23 14.48
C LYS A 93 -7.22 -3.88 15.00
N ASP A 94 -6.10 -3.40 14.53
CA ASP A 94 -5.56 -2.09 14.95
C ASP A 94 -5.04 -1.27 13.77
N PRO A 95 -5.92 -0.44 13.18
CA PRO A 95 -5.56 0.38 12.01
C PRO A 95 -4.48 1.42 12.29
N ARG A 96 -4.14 1.69 13.57
CA ARG A 96 -3.08 2.63 13.94
C ARG A 96 -1.68 2.04 13.79
N ILE A 97 -1.58 0.71 13.74
CA ILE A 97 -0.30 0.03 13.55
C ILE A 97 0.03 0.03 12.07
N SER A 98 1.02 0.83 11.68
CA SER A 98 1.59 0.82 10.34
C SER A 98 3.08 1.12 10.38
N ASN A 99 3.80 0.65 9.35
CA ASN A 99 5.24 0.88 9.16
C ASN A 99 6.13 0.39 10.32
N LEU A 100 5.74 -0.71 10.97
CA LEU A 100 6.49 -1.33 12.06
C LEU A 100 7.46 -2.38 11.52
N VAL A 101 8.75 -2.24 11.80
CA VAL A 101 9.77 -3.26 11.46
C VAL A 101 9.53 -4.53 12.26
N VAL A 102 9.57 -5.66 11.59
CA VAL A 102 9.28 -6.98 12.17
C VAL A 102 10.50 -7.88 12.08
N ASP A 103 10.83 -8.52 13.17
CA ASP A 103 11.86 -9.57 13.22
C ASP A 103 11.29 -10.88 12.67
N LEU A 104 11.73 -11.27 11.47
CA LEU A 104 11.31 -12.51 10.80
C LEU A 104 11.66 -13.79 11.57
N ASN A 105 12.63 -13.75 12.48
CA ASN A 105 12.96 -14.92 13.29
C ASN A 105 11.83 -15.27 14.26
N ARG A 106 10.96 -14.32 14.56
CA ARG A 106 9.75 -14.53 15.38
C ARG A 106 8.54 -15.03 14.57
N TYR A 107 8.65 -15.06 13.23
CA TYR A 107 7.57 -15.44 12.30
C TYR A 107 8.13 -16.40 11.23
N PRO A 108 8.42 -17.66 11.60
CA PRO A 108 9.06 -18.62 10.69
C PRO A 108 8.20 -18.92 9.46
N GLU A 109 6.88 -18.90 9.59
CA GLU A 109 5.92 -19.06 8.51
C GLU A 109 5.98 -17.90 7.50
N LEU A 110 6.16 -16.69 8.01
CA LEU A 110 6.33 -15.50 7.18
C LEU A 110 7.69 -15.54 6.48
N LYS A 111 8.75 -15.87 7.20
CA LYS A 111 10.10 -16.06 6.65
C LYS A 111 10.10 -17.07 5.52
N ARG A 112 9.47 -18.24 5.72
CA ARG A 112 9.34 -19.28 4.69
C ARG A 112 8.62 -18.77 3.44
N ALA A 113 7.53 -18.00 3.59
CA ALA A 113 6.80 -17.44 2.47
C ALA A 113 7.63 -16.42 1.68
N PHE A 114 8.46 -15.60 2.35
CA PHE A 114 9.36 -14.66 1.68
C PHE A 114 10.50 -15.37 0.94
N GLU A 115 11.07 -16.43 1.52
CA GLU A 115 12.19 -17.17 0.94
C GLU A 115 11.76 -18.06 -0.23
N SER A 116 10.63 -18.78 -0.09
CA SER A 116 10.15 -19.70 -1.13
C SER A 116 9.35 -18.99 -2.24
N GLY A 117 8.72 -17.85 -1.92
CA GLY A 117 7.75 -17.20 -2.80
C GLY A 117 6.46 -18.01 -3.00
N GLU A 118 6.22 -19.02 -2.15
CA GLU A 118 5.06 -19.89 -2.20
C GLU A 118 4.12 -19.61 -1.01
N THR A 119 2.84 -19.95 -1.19
CA THR A 119 1.86 -19.85 -0.11
C THR A 119 2.18 -20.88 0.96
N VAL A 120 2.29 -20.42 2.21
CA VAL A 120 2.44 -21.28 3.38
C VAL A 120 1.08 -21.44 4.03
N PHE A 121 0.61 -22.70 4.09
CA PHE A 121 -0.64 -23.06 4.77
C PHE A 121 -0.35 -24.01 5.90
N ILE A 122 -0.77 -23.64 7.10
CA ILE A 122 -0.62 -24.41 8.34
C ILE A 122 -2.03 -24.64 8.90
N PRO A 123 -2.60 -25.82 8.66
CA PRO A 123 -3.98 -26.12 9.07
C PRO A 123 -4.15 -26.24 10.58
N ASP A 124 -3.11 -26.70 11.29
CA ASP A 124 -3.05 -26.76 12.75
C ASP A 124 -1.67 -26.32 13.24
N ALA A 125 -1.61 -25.10 13.78
CA ALA A 125 -0.37 -24.53 14.28
C ALA A 125 0.16 -25.27 15.52
N ASN A 126 -0.68 -25.95 16.29
CA ASN A 126 -0.25 -26.69 17.48
C ASN A 126 0.41 -28.03 17.11
N ALA A 127 0.06 -28.60 15.98
CA ALA A 127 0.61 -29.86 15.49
C ALA A 127 1.82 -29.68 14.58
N ASP A 128 2.05 -28.46 14.05
CA ASP A 128 3.09 -28.19 13.06
C ASP A 128 4.49 -28.19 13.68
N PRO A 129 5.44 -28.99 13.16
CA PRO A 129 6.82 -29.06 13.65
C PRO A 129 7.57 -27.73 13.65
N MET A 130 7.15 -26.77 12.82
CA MET A 130 7.76 -25.43 12.71
C MET A 130 7.63 -24.69 14.06
N PHE A 131 6.53 -24.88 14.79
CA PHE A 131 6.26 -24.19 16.04
C PHE A 131 6.67 -24.98 17.28
N GLN A 132 6.83 -26.31 17.18
CA GLN A 132 7.21 -27.16 18.33
C GLN A 132 8.58 -26.85 18.91
N ARG A 133 9.47 -26.20 18.17
CA ARG A 133 10.85 -25.87 18.57
C ARG A 133 11.02 -24.47 19.14
N MET A 134 9.98 -23.67 19.19
CA MET A 134 10.08 -22.29 19.61
C MET A 134 9.44 -22.09 20.99
N GLU A 135 10.16 -21.37 21.89
CA GLU A 135 9.60 -20.86 23.15
C GLU A 135 8.40 -19.90 22.94
N LEU A 136 8.07 -19.62 21.69
CA LEU A 136 6.90 -18.85 21.27
C LEU A 136 5.56 -19.55 21.52
N MET A 137 5.54 -20.78 21.99
CA MET A 137 4.32 -21.54 22.29
C MET A 137 3.32 -20.79 23.18
N LEU A 138 3.79 -19.86 24.03
CA LEU A 138 2.91 -19.04 24.88
C LEU A 138 2.08 -18.03 24.09
N ALA A 139 2.64 -17.44 23.01
CA ALA A 139 1.96 -16.49 22.15
C ALA A 139 1.03 -17.14 21.12
N LEU A 140 1.26 -18.46 20.87
CA LEU A 140 0.50 -19.24 19.87
C LEU A 140 -0.55 -20.17 20.50
N ARG A 141 -0.71 -20.15 21.83
CA ARG A 141 -1.61 -21.08 22.55
C ARG A 141 -3.03 -21.19 22.00
N ASN A 142 -3.52 -20.12 21.37
CA ASN A 142 -4.87 -20.07 20.82
C ASN A 142 -4.88 -20.11 19.30
N VAL A 143 -3.73 -20.13 18.62
CA VAL A 143 -3.67 -20.12 17.16
C VAL A 143 -4.00 -21.50 16.64
N ARG A 144 -5.00 -21.58 15.77
CA ARG A 144 -5.41 -22.84 15.14
C ARG A 144 -4.86 -22.98 13.74
N SER A 145 -5.08 -22.03 12.89
CA SER A 145 -4.63 -22.10 11.50
C SER A 145 -4.00 -20.79 11.03
N ILE A 146 -3.01 -20.93 10.17
CA ILE A 146 -2.26 -19.81 9.59
C ILE A 146 -2.18 -19.99 8.07
N VAL A 147 -2.44 -18.91 7.33
CA VAL A 147 -2.16 -18.82 5.90
C VAL A 147 -1.29 -17.59 5.66
N VAL A 148 -0.17 -17.79 4.95
CA VAL A 148 0.68 -16.70 4.48
C VAL A 148 0.74 -16.75 2.97
N VAL A 149 0.25 -15.70 2.31
CA VAL A 149 0.23 -15.60 0.85
C VAL A 149 1.21 -14.53 0.42
N PRO A 150 2.28 -14.87 -0.32
CA PRO A 150 3.24 -13.88 -0.80
C PRO A 150 2.60 -12.96 -1.85
N ILE A 151 2.86 -11.67 -1.72
CA ILE A 151 2.54 -10.66 -2.72
C ILE A 151 3.71 -10.61 -3.68
N ARG A 152 3.47 -11.00 -4.94
CA ARG A 152 4.53 -11.13 -5.95
C ARG A 152 4.35 -10.12 -7.07
N TRP A 153 5.46 -9.50 -7.46
CA TRP A 153 5.53 -8.65 -8.61
C TRP A 153 6.63 -9.12 -9.57
N ARG A 154 6.27 -9.48 -10.81
CA ARG A 154 7.21 -9.98 -11.84
C ARG A 154 8.14 -11.09 -11.33
N GLY A 155 7.60 -12.01 -10.54
CA GLY A 155 8.35 -13.12 -9.97
C GLY A 155 9.05 -12.83 -8.64
N THR A 156 9.22 -11.56 -8.26
CA THR A 156 9.84 -11.16 -7.00
C THR A 156 8.79 -10.99 -5.91
N VAL A 157 9.08 -11.47 -4.70
CA VAL A 157 8.23 -11.24 -3.51
C VAL A 157 8.47 -9.81 -3.02
N ILE A 158 7.41 -9.02 -2.96
CA ILE A 158 7.42 -7.63 -2.48
C ILE A 158 6.71 -7.48 -1.12
N GLY A 159 6.04 -8.53 -0.65
CA GLY A 159 5.31 -8.54 0.60
C GLY A 159 4.61 -9.87 0.84
N ALA A 160 3.78 -9.90 1.88
CA ALA A 160 2.93 -11.05 2.19
C ALA A 160 1.64 -10.62 2.91
N ILE A 161 0.55 -11.35 2.65
CA ILE A 161 -0.69 -11.29 3.41
C ILE A 161 -0.66 -12.44 4.41
N PHE A 162 -0.79 -12.12 5.68
CA PHE A 162 -0.79 -13.04 6.80
C PHE A 162 -2.18 -13.12 7.41
N LEU A 163 -2.74 -14.31 7.47
CA LEU A 163 -4.07 -14.59 8.02
C LEU A 163 -3.93 -15.61 9.15
N ARG A 164 -4.61 -15.35 10.26
CA ARG A 164 -4.60 -16.20 11.44
C ARG A 164 -5.99 -16.33 12.03
N THR A 165 -6.37 -17.53 12.42
CA THR A 165 -7.58 -17.80 13.18
C THR A 165 -7.27 -18.56 14.47
N GLU A 166 -8.01 -18.20 15.53
CA GLU A 166 -7.97 -18.84 16.85
C GLU A 166 -9.21 -19.73 17.06
N ARG A 167 -10.13 -19.77 16.09
CA ARG A 167 -11.38 -20.52 16.20
C ARG A 167 -11.16 -22.01 15.99
N ASP A 168 -11.79 -22.80 16.85
CA ASP A 168 -11.99 -24.23 16.62
C ASP A 168 -12.99 -24.40 15.45
N GLY A 169 -12.65 -25.20 14.46
CA GLY A 169 -13.49 -25.44 13.30
C GLY A 169 -12.71 -25.47 12.01
N ALA A 170 -13.41 -25.44 10.89
CA ALA A 170 -12.81 -25.65 9.58
C ALA A 170 -11.62 -24.72 9.34
N PRO A 171 -10.42 -25.28 9.15
CA PRO A 171 -9.30 -24.51 8.65
C PRO A 171 -9.66 -23.89 7.30
N PHE A 172 -8.86 -22.94 6.84
CA PHE A 172 -9.05 -22.40 5.50
C PHE A 172 -9.15 -23.53 4.47
N SER A 173 -10.17 -23.46 3.62
CA SER A 173 -10.29 -24.38 2.48
C SER A 173 -9.33 -24.00 1.37
N ASP A 174 -9.07 -24.93 0.43
CA ASP A 174 -8.30 -24.62 -0.78
C ASP A 174 -8.90 -23.46 -1.60
N ARG A 175 -10.21 -23.26 -1.52
CA ARG A 175 -10.89 -22.11 -2.14
C ARG A 175 -10.50 -20.80 -1.47
N ASP A 176 -10.47 -20.79 -0.14
CA ASP A 176 -10.09 -19.62 0.64
C ASP A 176 -8.65 -19.23 0.37
N VAL A 177 -7.75 -20.22 0.29
CA VAL A 177 -6.34 -19.99 -0.07
C VAL A 177 -6.23 -19.41 -1.49
N ARG A 178 -6.93 -19.99 -2.47
CA ARG A 178 -6.96 -19.44 -3.84
C ARG A 178 -7.51 -18.02 -3.89
N PHE A 179 -8.56 -17.75 -3.15
CA PHE A 179 -9.13 -16.41 -3.03
C PHE A 179 -8.06 -15.42 -2.51
N CYS A 180 -7.36 -15.76 -1.43
CA CYS A 180 -6.29 -14.94 -0.88
C CYS A 180 -5.13 -14.73 -1.87
N GLN A 181 -4.82 -15.71 -2.71
CA GLN A 181 -3.83 -15.58 -3.80
C GLN A 181 -4.27 -14.57 -4.85
N VAL A 182 -5.57 -14.55 -5.21
CA VAL A 182 -6.12 -13.53 -6.12
C VAL A 182 -6.00 -12.15 -5.49
N ILE A 183 -6.36 -12.00 -4.21
CA ILE A 183 -6.22 -10.73 -3.50
C ILE A 183 -4.75 -10.29 -3.41
N ALA A 184 -3.81 -11.20 -3.16
CA ALA A 184 -2.38 -10.88 -3.18
C ALA A 184 -1.91 -10.34 -4.54
N SER A 185 -2.41 -10.92 -5.64
CA SER A 185 -2.13 -10.44 -7.00
C SER A 185 -2.73 -9.05 -7.26
N LEU A 186 -3.96 -8.81 -6.82
CA LEU A 186 -4.60 -7.49 -6.90
C LEU A 186 -3.85 -6.46 -6.06
N THR A 187 -3.40 -6.85 -4.86
CA THR A 187 -2.59 -5.99 -3.98
C THR A 187 -1.28 -5.59 -4.64
N ALA A 188 -0.58 -6.53 -5.30
CA ALA A 188 0.65 -6.22 -6.03
C ALA A 188 0.42 -5.16 -7.13
N ASN A 189 -0.66 -5.30 -7.89
CA ASN A 189 -1.03 -4.34 -8.93
C ASN A 189 -1.38 -2.96 -8.34
N ALA A 190 -2.14 -2.93 -7.24
CA ALA A 190 -2.52 -1.71 -6.54
C ALA A 190 -1.30 -0.94 -6.02
N LEU A 191 -0.39 -1.63 -5.33
CA LEU A 191 0.85 -1.06 -4.81
C LEU A 191 1.70 -0.45 -5.91
N ARG A 192 1.83 -1.13 -7.04
CA ARG A 192 2.56 -0.61 -8.18
C ARG A 192 1.93 0.66 -8.75
N ASN A 193 0.61 0.68 -8.91
CA ASN A 193 -0.09 1.84 -9.44
C ASN A 193 0.06 3.03 -8.49
N ALA A 194 -0.10 2.84 -7.18
CA ALA A 194 0.11 3.85 -6.17
C ALA A 194 1.56 4.38 -6.18
N HIS A 195 2.56 3.50 -6.24
CA HIS A 195 3.97 3.90 -6.30
C HIS A 195 4.29 4.71 -7.57
N ARG A 196 3.76 4.32 -8.72
CA ARG A 196 3.92 5.10 -9.97
C ARG A 196 3.31 6.49 -9.84
N PHE A 197 2.11 6.57 -9.29
CA PHE A 197 1.41 7.83 -9.09
C PHE A 197 2.19 8.75 -8.13
N GLU A 198 2.66 8.22 -7.00
CA GLU A 198 3.50 8.99 -6.06
C GLU A 198 4.80 9.49 -6.71
N THR A 199 5.43 8.67 -7.56
CA THR A 199 6.66 9.05 -8.27
C THR A 199 6.40 10.21 -9.23
N VAL A 200 5.29 10.17 -9.98
CA VAL A 200 4.88 11.26 -10.88
C VAL A 200 4.61 12.53 -10.09
N LEU A 201 3.82 12.45 -9.01
CA LEU A 201 3.52 13.60 -8.16
C LEU A 201 4.75 14.22 -7.51
N ARG A 202 5.73 13.39 -7.10
CA ARG A 202 7.00 13.90 -6.57
C ARG A 202 7.79 14.64 -7.64
N ALA A 203 7.88 14.07 -8.84
CA ALA A 203 8.57 14.70 -9.97
C ALA A 203 7.92 16.05 -10.35
N GLU A 204 6.58 16.12 -10.37
CA GLU A 204 5.85 17.38 -10.61
C GLU A 204 6.13 18.44 -9.53
N LYS A 205 6.04 18.04 -8.24
CA LYS A 205 6.34 18.94 -7.12
C LYS A 205 7.79 19.43 -7.12
N GLU A 206 8.74 18.56 -7.48
CA GLU A 206 10.16 18.95 -7.62
C GLU A 206 10.37 19.91 -8.80
N ALA A 207 9.70 19.68 -9.94
CA ALA A 207 9.75 20.59 -11.08
C ALA A 207 9.17 21.95 -10.72
N GLU A 208 7.99 21.99 -10.06
CA GLU A 208 7.40 23.25 -9.57
C GLU A 208 8.31 23.98 -8.57
N ARG A 209 8.94 23.26 -7.62
CA ARG A 209 9.89 23.86 -6.67
C ARG A 209 11.10 24.45 -7.38
N LYS A 210 11.66 23.74 -8.35
CA LYS A 210 12.79 24.23 -9.16
C LYS A 210 12.38 25.46 -9.96
N GLN A 211 11.20 25.46 -10.56
CA GLN A 211 10.69 26.60 -11.33
C GLN A 211 10.45 27.82 -10.44
N ARG A 212 9.80 27.66 -9.28
CA ARG A 212 9.63 28.74 -8.29
C ARG A 212 10.96 29.25 -7.75
N GLY A 213 11.91 28.34 -7.49
CA GLY A 213 13.26 28.70 -7.05
C GLY A 213 13.99 29.54 -8.10
N ALA A 214 13.93 29.15 -9.37
CA ALA A 214 14.53 29.89 -10.47
C ALA A 214 13.86 31.26 -10.66
N GLU A 215 12.55 31.35 -10.49
CA GLU A 215 11.81 32.61 -10.59
C GLU A 215 12.15 33.55 -9.43
N LEU A 216 12.25 33.06 -8.20
CA LEU A 216 12.71 33.85 -7.04
C LEU A 216 14.15 34.33 -7.21
N GLN A 217 15.05 33.49 -7.71
CA GLN A 217 16.42 33.88 -8.02
C GLN A 217 16.46 34.98 -9.10
N ARG A 218 15.61 34.86 -10.13
CA ARG A 218 15.50 35.87 -11.17
C ARG A 218 15.02 37.23 -10.63
N ILE A 219 14.00 37.20 -9.77
CA ILE A 219 13.45 38.40 -9.10
C ILE A 219 14.51 39.01 -8.18
N ALA A 220 15.20 38.20 -7.39
CA ALA A 220 16.27 38.65 -6.50
C ALA A 220 17.44 39.27 -7.31
N LEU A 221 17.83 38.65 -8.42
CA LEU A 221 18.85 39.18 -9.31
C LEU A 221 18.46 40.54 -9.92
N VAL A 222 17.22 40.68 -10.40
CA VAL A 222 16.71 41.95 -10.93
C VAL A 222 16.66 43.00 -9.84
N ALA A 223 16.23 42.67 -8.63
CA ALA A 223 16.21 43.58 -7.48
C ALA A 223 17.63 44.00 -7.07
N PHE A 224 18.60 43.06 -7.09
CA PHE A 224 19.99 43.32 -6.82
C PHE A 224 20.59 44.28 -7.86
N ILE A 225 20.41 44.00 -9.16
CA ILE A 225 20.89 44.88 -10.25
C ILE A 225 20.28 46.28 -10.12
N ARG A 226 18.98 46.38 -9.80
CA ARG A 226 18.29 47.67 -9.61
C ARG A 226 18.88 48.45 -8.44
N ARG A 227 19.17 47.81 -7.29
CA ARG A 227 19.84 48.47 -6.14
C ARG A 227 21.28 48.91 -6.50
N LEU A 228 21.98 48.09 -7.25
CA LEU A 228 23.34 48.37 -7.70
C LEU A 228 23.36 49.63 -8.59
N LEU A 229 22.45 49.71 -9.54
CA LEU A 229 22.29 50.88 -10.42
C LEU A 229 21.86 52.12 -9.63
N ASP A 230 20.92 52.00 -8.69
CA ASP A 230 20.43 53.12 -7.87
C ASP A 230 21.54 53.67 -6.96
N ARG A 231 22.44 52.85 -6.45
CA ARG A 231 23.60 53.25 -5.65
C ARG A 231 24.69 53.87 -6.51
N TYR A 232 24.94 53.32 -7.70
CA TYR A 232 25.87 53.84 -8.67
C TYR A 232 25.47 55.23 -9.14
N THR A 233 24.21 55.49 -9.45
CA THR A 233 23.68 56.76 -9.90
C THR A 233 23.59 57.83 -8.80
N LYS A 234 23.52 57.45 -7.50
CA LYS A 234 23.50 58.37 -6.35
C LYS A 234 24.89 58.77 -5.84
N SER A 235 25.94 58.12 -6.32
CA SER A 235 27.33 58.48 -6.04
C SER A 235 27.64 59.82 -6.76
N GLU A 236 27.76 60.92 -6.01
CA GLU A 236 27.84 62.30 -6.52
C GLU A 236 29.05 62.64 -7.42
N ASP A 237 29.94 61.70 -7.69
CA ASP A 237 31.17 61.87 -8.51
C ASP A 237 30.99 61.44 -9.99
N HIS A 238 29.79 61.25 -10.47
CA HIS A 238 29.56 60.88 -11.88
C HIS A 238 29.12 62.06 -12.73
N MET A 239 30.08 62.89 -13.08
CA MET A 239 29.93 63.75 -14.25
C MET A 239 30.29 62.90 -15.50
N TRP A 240 29.32 62.52 -16.27
CA TRP A 240 29.49 61.85 -17.55
C TRP A 240 30.07 62.82 -18.56
N ALA A 241 31.40 62.83 -18.67
CA ALA A 241 32.05 63.47 -19.81
C ALA A 241 32.20 62.44 -20.92
N GLU A 242 31.46 62.60 -22.01
CA GLU A 242 31.45 61.77 -23.22
C GLU A 242 32.80 61.48 -23.89
N THR A 243 33.92 61.97 -23.32
CA THR A 243 35.22 62.01 -24.01
C THR A 243 36.27 61.06 -23.43
N LEU A 244 35.97 60.19 -22.44
CA LEU A 244 37.02 59.38 -21.82
C LEU A 244 36.72 57.89 -21.80
N LEU A 245 36.03 57.37 -22.82
CA LEU A 245 35.55 56.01 -22.90
C LEU A 245 36.60 54.88 -23.02
N ALA A 246 37.86 55.16 -23.12
CA ALA A 246 38.87 54.13 -23.34
C ALA A 246 39.84 53.88 -22.16
N SER A 247 39.98 54.82 -21.20
CA SER A 247 40.83 54.59 -20.01
C SER A 247 40.10 54.51 -18.69
N ALA A 248 38.86 54.93 -18.66
CA ALA A 248 38.02 54.90 -17.48
C ALA A 248 37.31 53.55 -17.25
N ALA A 249 37.38 52.62 -18.18
CA ALA A 249 36.60 51.35 -18.10
C ALA A 249 37.06 50.46 -16.93
N ASP A 250 38.32 50.43 -16.58
CA ASP A 250 38.87 49.60 -15.51
C ASP A 250 38.55 50.18 -14.12
N GLU A 251 38.66 51.50 -13.95
CA GLU A 251 38.30 52.16 -12.68
C GLU A 251 36.79 52.12 -12.39
N GLU A 252 35.97 52.26 -13.42
CA GLU A 252 34.53 52.12 -13.30
C GLU A 252 34.09 50.68 -13.00
N LEU A 253 34.78 49.70 -13.60
CA LEU A 253 34.56 48.29 -13.31
C LEU A 253 34.92 47.95 -11.85
N GLU A 254 36.05 48.45 -11.34
CA GLU A 254 36.47 48.31 -9.94
C GLU A 254 35.49 48.96 -8.97
N ARG A 255 34.95 50.13 -9.30
CA ARG A 255 33.89 50.78 -8.51
C ARG A 255 32.60 49.99 -8.50
N LEU A 256 32.16 49.49 -9.64
CA LEU A 256 30.96 48.61 -9.74
C LEU A 256 31.13 47.32 -8.91
N VAL A 257 32.32 46.71 -8.98
CA VAL A 257 32.64 45.52 -8.18
C VAL A 257 32.64 45.85 -6.68
N SER A 258 33.20 47.02 -6.29
CA SER A 258 33.18 47.45 -4.88
C SER A 258 31.78 47.68 -4.35
N VAL A 259 30.90 48.35 -5.12
CA VAL A 259 29.49 48.58 -4.77
C VAL A 259 28.73 47.24 -4.72
N ALA A 260 28.98 46.31 -5.65
CA ALA A 260 28.40 44.99 -5.65
C ALA A 260 28.75 44.19 -4.38
N LEU A 261 30.04 44.23 -3.99
CA LEU A 261 30.51 43.56 -2.76
C LEU A 261 29.91 44.17 -1.50
N GLU A 262 29.69 45.50 -1.48
CA GLU A 262 29.05 46.18 -0.33
C GLU A 262 27.58 45.79 -0.20
N VAL A 263 26.84 45.72 -1.30
CA VAL A 263 25.42 45.23 -1.32
C VAL A 263 25.34 43.76 -0.88
N ILE A 264 26.27 42.90 -1.34
CA ILE A 264 26.32 41.51 -0.90
C ILE A 264 26.59 41.40 0.61
N ARG A 265 27.50 42.25 1.16
CA ARG A 265 27.79 42.25 2.61
C ARG A 265 26.62 42.73 3.45
N GLU A 266 25.81 43.66 2.96
CA GLU A 266 24.61 44.13 3.68
C GLU A 266 23.54 43.08 3.68
N GLU A 267 23.30 42.39 2.56
CA GLU A 267 22.30 41.31 2.49
C GLU A 267 22.70 40.06 3.29
N ALA A 268 23.99 39.81 3.47
CA ALA A 268 24.47 38.69 4.32
C ALA A 268 24.34 38.96 5.82
N LYS A 269 23.96 40.18 6.24
CA LYS A 269 23.74 40.59 7.65
C LYS A 269 22.26 40.59 8.06
N THR A 270 21.35 40.41 7.08
CA THR A 270 19.89 40.39 7.30
C THR A 270 19.36 38.95 7.24
#